data_3a022435a910dd82a4a778e692cbf41b
#
_entry.id   3a022435a910dd82a4a778e692cbf41b
#
_cell.length_a   1.000
_cell.length_b   1.000
_cell.length_c   1.000
_cell.angle_alpha   90.00
_cell.angle_beta   90.00
_cell.angle_gamma   90.00
#
_symmetry.space_group_name_H-M   'P 1'
#
loop_
_entity.id
_entity.type
_entity.pdbx_description
1 polymer ?
#
loop_
_entity_poly.entity_id
_entity_poly.type
_entity_poly.pdbx_seq_one_letter_code
_entity_poly.pdbx_strand_id
1 'polypeptide(L)'
;MRLAELVAALSLGIDLGFGQPMEHVLRQCLIALRLAERQDLPEEERVAVYYTALLVNVGCHTDAHEQAKWFGDDIALKAGKYDHELRSVRGTLATLRMVGAGNPPLQRVRTGLEFALTGHRELDDMISHHAEMARALAAELGLPGAVRDALGSAYEQWLSLIHI
;
A
#
# COMPACT_ATOMS: atom_id res chain seq x y z
N MET A 1 -11.43 -3.48 25.34
CA MET A 1 -10.84 -3.75 23.99
C MET A 1 -9.37 -3.40 24.06
N ARG A 2 -8.48 -4.32 23.68
CA ARG A 2 -7.03 -4.08 23.66
C ARG A 2 -6.67 -3.31 22.38
N LEU A 3 -5.58 -2.55 22.42
CA LEU A 3 -5.09 -1.81 21.25
C LEU A 3 -4.87 -2.73 20.02
N ALA A 4 -4.30 -3.91 20.25
CA ALA A 4 -4.10 -4.91 19.20
C ALA A 4 -5.42 -5.33 18.49
N GLU A 5 -6.49 -5.52 19.26
CA GLU A 5 -7.81 -5.87 18.74
C GLU A 5 -8.42 -4.71 17.93
N LEU A 6 -8.21 -3.48 18.39
CA LEU A 6 -8.67 -2.28 17.69
C LEU A 6 -7.97 -2.13 16.33
N VAL A 7 -6.65 -2.28 16.31
CA VAL A 7 -5.86 -2.17 15.08
C VAL A 7 -6.20 -3.32 14.11
N ALA A 8 -6.41 -4.54 14.62
CA ALA A 8 -6.88 -5.64 13.81
C ALA A 8 -8.29 -5.38 13.21
N ALA A 9 -9.21 -4.79 13.98
CA ALA A 9 -10.52 -4.42 13.46
C ALA A 9 -10.43 -3.30 12.39
N LEU A 10 -9.53 -2.32 12.57
CA LEU A 10 -9.27 -1.27 11.58
C LEU A 10 -8.81 -1.86 10.24
N SER A 11 -7.99 -2.92 10.27
CA SER A 11 -7.47 -3.56 9.06
C SER A 11 -8.58 -4.14 8.15
N LEU A 12 -9.73 -4.51 8.70
CA LEU A 12 -10.89 -4.94 7.91
C LEU A 12 -11.47 -3.80 7.06
N GLY A 13 -11.43 -2.57 7.58
CA GLY A 13 -11.79 -1.39 6.80
C GLY A 13 -10.80 -1.11 5.66
N ILE A 14 -9.52 -1.41 5.88
CA ILE A 14 -8.48 -1.29 4.86
C ILE A 14 -8.75 -2.25 3.70
N ASP A 15 -9.14 -3.50 3.97
CA ASP A 15 -9.45 -4.50 2.93
C ASP A 15 -10.54 -4.00 1.97
N LEU A 16 -11.56 -3.31 2.46
CA LEU A 16 -12.65 -2.77 1.63
C LEU A 16 -12.13 -1.77 0.59
N GLY A 17 -11.24 -0.86 1.00
CA GLY A 17 -10.67 0.13 0.09
C GLY A 17 -9.57 -0.41 -0.83
N PHE A 18 -9.11 -1.63 -0.57
CA PHE A 18 -8.16 -2.34 -1.43
C PHE A 18 -8.83 -3.19 -2.51
N GLY A 19 -10.15 -3.36 -2.47
CA GLY A 19 -10.85 -4.32 -3.32
C GLY A 19 -10.38 -5.77 -3.09
N GLN A 20 -9.84 -6.05 -1.91
CA GLN A 20 -9.40 -7.39 -1.52
C GLN A 20 -10.48 -8.12 -0.72
N PRO A 21 -10.48 -9.46 -0.72
CA PRO A 21 -11.35 -10.23 0.16
C PRO A 21 -11.17 -9.79 1.61
N MET A 22 -12.25 -9.76 2.37
CA MET A 22 -12.19 -9.50 3.81
C MET A 22 -11.15 -10.39 4.49
N GLU A 23 -10.50 -9.87 5.51
CA GLU A 23 -9.41 -10.52 6.26
C GLU A 23 -8.07 -10.67 5.48
N HIS A 24 -7.91 -10.03 4.31
CA HIS A 24 -6.67 -10.10 3.55
C HIS A 24 -5.48 -9.60 4.38
N VAL A 25 -5.59 -8.42 4.99
CA VAL A 25 -4.53 -7.84 5.83
C VAL A 25 -4.29 -8.67 7.09
N LEU A 26 -5.35 -9.24 7.70
CA LEU A 26 -5.19 -10.15 8.84
C LEU A 26 -4.44 -11.42 8.45
N ARG A 27 -4.72 -12.01 7.30
CA ARG A 27 -4.00 -13.19 6.78
C ARG A 27 -2.54 -12.87 6.50
N GLN A 28 -2.27 -11.72 5.90
CA GLN A 28 -0.90 -11.22 5.70
C GLN A 28 -0.16 -11.11 7.04
N CYS A 29 -0.78 -10.53 8.06
CA CYS A 29 -0.22 -10.41 9.41
C CYS A 29 0.08 -11.79 10.02
N LEU A 30 -0.85 -12.75 9.92
CA LEU A 30 -0.63 -14.11 10.44
C LEU A 30 0.52 -14.82 9.73
N ILE A 31 0.67 -14.65 8.42
CA ILE A 31 1.80 -15.22 7.66
C ILE A 31 3.11 -14.59 8.14
N ALA A 32 3.15 -13.26 8.28
CA ALA A 32 4.34 -12.53 8.74
C ALA A 32 4.76 -12.98 10.15
N LEU A 33 3.81 -13.14 11.08
CA LEU A 33 4.10 -13.63 12.43
C LEU A 33 4.65 -15.06 12.42
N ARG A 34 4.09 -15.95 11.60
CA ARG A 34 4.62 -17.33 11.48
C ARG A 34 6.02 -17.38 10.89
N LEU A 35 6.34 -16.47 9.98
CA LEU A 35 7.70 -16.31 9.46
C LEU A 35 8.65 -15.80 10.54
N ALA A 36 8.23 -14.82 11.33
CA ALA A 36 8.98 -14.28 12.46
C ALA A 36 9.25 -15.36 13.53
N GLU A 37 8.26 -16.18 13.84
CA GLU A 37 8.42 -17.33 14.74
C GLU A 37 9.46 -18.33 14.23
N ARG A 38 9.43 -18.64 12.92
CA ARG A 38 10.41 -19.58 12.31
C ARG A 38 11.83 -19.04 12.24
N GLN A 39 11.98 -17.71 12.29
CA GLN A 39 13.27 -17.02 12.37
C GLN A 39 13.70 -16.78 13.82
N ASP A 40 12.97 -17.32 14.79
CA ASP A 40 13.23 -17.16 16.23
C ASP A 40 13.36 -15.69 16.67
N LEU A 41 12.58 -14.79 16.02
CA LEU A 41 12.59 -13.38 16.39
C LEU A 41 12.11 -13.20 17.85
N PRO A 42 12.74 -12.32 18.62
CA PRO A 42 12.31 -11.99 19.98
C PRO A 42 10.90 -11.39 19.99
N GLU A 43 10.25 -11.43 21.15
CA GLU A 43 8.87 -10.96 21.32
C GLU A 43 8.67 -9.52 20.87
N GLU A 44 9.63 -8.64 21.17
CA GLU A 44 9.57 -7.23 20.80
C GLU A 44 9.54 -7.03 19.28
N GLU A 45 10.31 -7.81 18.54
CA GLU A 45 10.32 -7.77 17.07
C GLU A 45 9.04 -8.38 16.50
N ARG A 46 8.50 -9.44 17.10
CA ARG A 46 7.21 -10.01 16.69
C ARG A 46 6.05 -9.02 16.90
N VAL A 47 6.09 -8.24 17.98
CA VAL A 47 5.16 -7.13 18.19
C VAL A 47 5.29 -6.07 17.09
N ALA A 48 6.52 -5.72 16.71
CA ALA A 48 6.76 -4.80 15.60
C ALA A 48 6.21 -5.35 14.27
N VAL A 49 6.46 -6.63 13.97
CA VAL A 49 5.90 -7.32 12.78
C VAL A 49 4.37 -7.27 12.78
N TYR A 50 3.72 -7.55 13.92
CA TYR A 50 2.27 -7.52 14.06
C TYR A 50 1.66 -6.16 13.66
N TYR A 51 2.11 -5.10 14.31
CA TYR A 51 1.56 -3.77 14.06
C TYR A 51 1.95 -3.23 12.68
N THR A 52 3.15 -3.48 12.21
CA THR A 52 3.59 -3.07 10.87
C THR A 52 2.72 -3.74 9.80
N ALA A 53 2.50 -5.05 9.90
CA ALA A 53 1.68 -5.79 8.93
C ALA A 53 0.23 -5.30 8.86
N LEU A 54 -0.35 -4.88 10.00
CA LEU A 54 -1.72 -4.35 10.05
C LEU A 54 -1.85 -2.90 9.57
N LEU A 55 -0.79 -2.08 9.75
CA LEU A 55 -0.86 -0.65 9.48
C LEU A 55 -0.22 -0.22 8.15
N VAL A 56 0.59 -1.07 7.51
CA VAL A 56 1.34 -0.70 6.31
C VAL A 56 0.46 -0.12 5.20
N ASN A 57 -0.76 -0.58 5.08
CA ASN A 57 -1.68 -0.17 4.02
C ASN A 57 -2.69 0.91 4.45
N VAL A 58 -2.61 1.43 5.70
CA VAL A 58 -3.60 2.39 6.22
C VAL A 58 -3.60 3.70 5.42
N GLY A 59 -2.45 4.12 4.91
CA GLY A 59 -2.31 5.33 4.10
C GLY A 59 -2.90 5.22 2.68
N CYS A 60 -3.13 4.02 2.18
CA CYS A 60 -3.60 3.83 0.80
C CYS A 60 -5.04 4.32 0.53
N HIS A 61 -5.78 4.70 1.57
CA HIS A 61 -7.11 5.30 1.43
C HIS A 61 -7.08 6.81 1.24
N THR A 62 -6.00 7.46 1.65
CA THR A 62 -5.90 8.94 1.63
C THR A 62 -5.86 9.49 0.22
N ASP A 63 -5.36 8.71 -0.74
CA ASP A 63 -5.14 9.14 -2.13
C ASP A 63 -6.17 8.58 -3.11
N ALA A 64 -7.32 8.11 -2.59
CA ALA A 64 -8.39 7.57 -3.44
C ALA A 64 -8.86 8.60 -4.49
N HIS A 65 -8.88 9.90 -4.12
CA HIS A 65 -9.28 10.97 -5.03
C HIS A 65 -8.27 11.19 -6.16
N GLU A 66 -6.98 11.23 -5.84
CA GLU A 66 -5.89 11.38 -6.80
C GLU A 66 -5.82 10.18 -7.74
N GLN A 67 -5.95 8.98 -7.19
CA GLN A 67 -5.98 7.76 -7.99
C GLN A 67 -7.20 7.71 -8.93
N ALA A 68 -8.37 8.08 -8.43
CA ALA A 68 -9.59 8.17 -9.25
C ALA A 68 -9.45 9.21 -10.37
N LYS A 69 -8.76 10.33 -10.14
CA LYS A 69 -8.45 11.35 -11.16
C LYS A 69 -7.73 10.74 -12.36
N TRP A 70 -6.72 9.90 -12.12
CA TRP A 70 -5.89 9.32 -13.18
C TRP A 70 -6.49 8.04 -13.79
N PHE A 71 -7.10 7.19 -12.95
CA PHE A 71 -7.48 5.84 -13.33
C PHE A 71 -9.00 5.60 -13.36
N GLY A 72 -9.80 6.57 -12.91
CA GLY A 72 -11.26 6.50 -12.89
C GLY A 72 -11.80 5.67 -11.71
N ASP A 73 -11.25 4.49 -11.46
CA ASP A 73 -11.62 3.59 -10.37
C ASP A 73 -10.36 3.20 -9.57
N ASP A 74 -10.22 3.78 -8.38
CA ASP A 74 -9.07 3.55 -7.50
C ASP A 74 -9.08 2.15 -6.88
N ILE A 75 -10.26 1.58 -6.63
CA ILE A 75 -10.38 0.22 -6.08
C ILE A 75 -9.96 -0.81 -7.12
N ALA A 76 -10.42 -0.66 -8.38
CA ALA A 76 -10.01 -1.53 -9.47
C ALA A 76 -8.49 -1.45 -9.74
N LEU A 77 -7.89 -0.26 -9.63
CA LEU A 77 -6.45 -0.07 -9.73
C LEU A 77 -5.70 -0.84 -8.64
N LYS A 78 -6.14 -0.69 -7.38
CA LYS A 78 -5.52 -1.34 -6.22
C LYS A 78 -5.66 -2.86 -6.28
N ALA A 79 -6.84 -3.36 -6.65
CA ALA A 79 -7.09 -4.80 -6.83
C ALA A 79 -6.19 -5.38 -7.93
N GLY A 80 -6.10 -4.73 -9.08
CA GLY A 80 -5.29 -5.17 -10.24
C GLY A 80 -3.78 -5.15 -9.99
N LYS A 81 -3.30 -4.41 -8.99
CA LYS A 81 -1.89 -4.38 -8.59
C LYS A 81 -1.34 -5.75 -8.19
N TYR A 82 -2.18 -6.62 -7.66
CA TYR A 82 -1.79 -7.98 -7.25
C TYR A 82 -1.81 -8.99 -8.40
N ASP A 83 -2.44 -8.67 -9.53
CA ASP A 83 -2.54 -9.58 -10.68
C ASP A 83 -1.33 -9.52 -11.62
N HIS A 84 -0.56 -8.42 -11.54
CA HIS A 84 0.55 -8.20 -12.47
C HIS A 84 1.75 -7.57 -11.78
N GLU A 85 2.94 -8.03 -12.13
CA GLU A 85 4.17 -7.36 -11.77
C GLU A 85 4.22 -5.98 -12.49
N LEU A 86 4.08 -4.89 -11.74
CA LEU A 86 3.97 -3.52 -12.27
C LEU A 86 5.13 -3.11 -13.16
N ARG A 87 6.33 -3.66 -12.92
CA ARG A 87 7.54 -3.41 -13.70
C ARG A 87 7.68 -4.28 -14.95
N SER A 88 6.79 -5.27 -15.12
CA SER A 88 6.74 -6.05 -16.34
C SER A 88 6.13 -5.24 -17.47
N VAL A 89 6.50 -5.55 -18.73
CA VAL A 89 5.90 -4.93 -19.93
C VAL A 89 4.37 -5.11 -19.90
N ARG A 90 3.88 -6.26 -19.44
CA ARG A 90 2.43 -6.53 -19.31
C ARG A 90 1.78 -5.66 -18.24
N GLY A 91 2.42 -5.50 -17.07
CA GLY A 91 1.94 -4.64 -16.00
C GLY A 91 1.90 -3.16 -16.42
N THR A 92 2.96 -2.67 -17.07
CA THR A 92 3.00 -1.31 -17.63
C THR A 92 1.87 -1.08 -18.65
N LEU A 93 1.67 -2.02 -19.58
CA LEU A 93 0.57 -1.93 -20.55
C LEU A 93 -0.82 -2.00 -19.87
N ALA A 94 -0.98 -2.82 -18.84
CA ALA A 94 -2.22 -2.90 -18.08
C ALA A 94 -2.50 -1.55 -17.38
N THR A 95 -1.52 -0.98 -16.70
CA THR A 95 -1.63 0.34 -16.05
C THR A 95 -1.95 1.44 -17.06
N LEU A 96 -1.26 1.50 -18.18
CA LEU A 96 -1.54 2.49 -19.24
C LEU A 96 -2.95 2.35 -19.81
N ARG A 97 -3.50 1.14 -19.90
CA ARG A 97 -4.89 0.93 -20.32
C ARG A 97 -5.91 1.46 -19.32
N MET A 98 -5.55 1.54 -18.05
CA MET A 98 -6.43 2.07 -16.99
C MET A 98 -6.41 3.60 -16.95
N VAL A 99 -5.34 4.25 -17.46
CA VAL A 99 -5.27 5.72 -17.47
C VAL A 99 -6.44 6.30 -18.25
N GLY A 100 -7.20 7.18 -17.59
CA GLY A 100 -8.40 7.80 -18.13
C GLY A 100 -9.55 6.84 -18.40
N ALA A 101 -9.57 5.65 -17.79
CA ALA A 101 -10.66 4.72 -17.95
C ALA A 101 -12.00 5.34 -17.53
N GLY A 102 -13.08 5.06 -18.27
CA GLY A 102 -14.39 5.67 -18.03
C GLY A 102 -14.59 7.06 -18.65
N ASN A 103 -13.54 7.74 -19.12
CA ASN A 103 -13.66 9.04 -19.79
C ASN A 103 -13.95 8.90 -21.30
N PRO A 104 -14.61 9.91 -21.91
CA PRO A 104 -14.73 10.01 -23.37
C PRO A 104 -13.36 9.99 -24.05
N PRO A 105 -13.26 9.51 -25.32
CA PRO A 105 -11.97 9.29 -25.98
C PRO A 105 -11.03 10.49 -26.01
N LEU A 106 -11.55 11.69 -26.26
CA LEU A 106 -10.76 12.92 -26.30
C LEU A 106 -10.20 13.28 -24.91
N GLN A 107 -11.01 13.14 -23.87
CA GLN A 107 -10.60 13.40 -22.50
C GLN A 107 -9.59 12.34 -22.02
N ARG A 108 -9.75 11.09 -22.44
CA ARG A 108 -8.80 10.02 -22.14
C ARG A 108 -7.41 10.29 -22.73
N VAL A 109 -7.33 10.78 -23.95
CA VAL A 109 -6.06 11.20 -24.59
C VAL A 109 -5.43 12.34 -23.77
N ARG A 110 -6.22 13.33 -23.38
CA ARG A 110 -5.74 14.45 -22.55
C ARG A 110 -5.20 13.95 -21.22
N THR A 111 -5.96 13.13 -20.48
CA THR A 111 -5.52 12.54 -19.20
C THR A 111 -4.25 11.72 -19.38
N GLY A 112 -4.13 10.95 -20.48
CA GLY A 112 -2.92 10.19 -20.80
C GLY A 112 -1.69 11.05 -21.02
N LEU A 113 -1.82 12.19 -21.69
CA LEU A 113 -0.73 13.15 -21.88
C LEU A 113 -0.33 13.84 -20.56
N GLU A 114 -1.30 14.27 -19.76
CA GLU A 114 -1.07 14.85 -18.43
C GLU A 114 -0.36 13.83 -17.52
N PHE A 115 -0.83 12.58 -17.49
CA PHE A 115 -0.20 11.51 -16.73
C PHE A 115 1.24 11.23 -17.16
N ALA A 116 1.53 11.24 -18.45
CA ALA A 116 2.90 11.04 -18.98
C ALA A 116 3.86 12.16 -18.55
N LEU A 117 3.36 13.37 -18.31
CA LEU A 117 4.16 14.54 -17.92
C LEU A 117 4.35 14.65 -16.40
N THR A 118 3.34 14.35 -15.60
CA THR A 118 3.33 14.60 -14.15
C THR A 118 3.01 13.38 -13.30
N GLY A 119 2.28 12.41 -13.84
CA GLY A 119 1.69 11.31 -13.07
C GLY A 119 2.70 10.44 -12.34
N HIS A 120 3.90 10.23 -12.89
CA HIS A 120 4.94 9.44 -12.23
C HIS A 120 5.45 10.10 -10.94
N ARG A 121 5.57 11.44 -10.92
CA ARG A 121 5.98 12.18 -9.72
C ARG A 121 4.89 12.17 -8.66
N GLU A 122 3.64 12.38 -9.08
CA GLU A 122 2.48 12.31 -8.19
C GLU A 122 2.34 10.92 -7.55
N LEU A 123 2.66 9.84 -8.28
CA LEU A 123 2.66 8.48 -7.73
C LEU A 123 3.79 8.25 -6.71
N ASP A 124 4.98 8.77 -6.95
CA ASP A 124 6.11 8.65 -6.01
C ASP A 124 5.84 9.45 -4.72
N ASP A 125 5.31 10.67 -4.85
CA ASP A 125 4.88 11.49 -3.71
C ASP A 125 3.78 10.80 -2.90
N MET A 126 2.84 10.15 -3.57
CA MET A 126 1.75 9.39 -2.96
C MET A 126 2.27 8.23 -2.09
N ILE A 127 3.25 7.44 -2.60
CA ILE A 127 3.85 6.34 -1.84
C ILE A 127 4.53 6.86 -0.57
N SER A 128 5.23 7.99 -0.66
CA SER A 128 5.87 8.63 0.49
C SER A 128 4.83 9.06 1.54
N HIS A 129 3.72 9.67 1.12
CA HIS A 129 2.62 10.06 2.00
C HIS A 129 1.97 8.86 2.70
N HIS A 130 1.85 7.70 2.03
CA HIS A 130 1.32 6.48 2.66
C HIS A 130 2.15 6.05 3.87
N ALA A 131 3.48 6.02 3.72
CA ALA A 131 4.40 5.67 4.80
C ALA A 131 4.33 6.69 5.95
N GLU A 132 4.26 7.98 5.63
CA GLU A 132 4.15 9.05 6.63
C GLU A 132 2.84 8.94 7.43
N MET A 133 1.70 8.70 6.77
CA MET A 133 0.42 8.51 7.43
C MET A 133 0.41 7.29 8.35
N ALA A 134 0.96 6.16 7.91
CA ALA A 134 1.08 4.97 8.73
C ALA A 134 1.96 5.22 9.96
N ARG A 135 3.07 5.93 9.80
CA ARG A 135 3.97 6.34 10.90
C ARG A 135 3.29 7.30 11.87
N ALA A 136 2.56 8.29 11.37
CA ALA A 136 1.83 9.25 12.18
C ALA A 136 0.77 8.54 13.03
N LEU A 137 -0.03 7.65 12.43
CA LEU A 137 -1.01 6.86 13.15
C LEU A 137 -0.35 5.96 14.20
N ALA A 138 0.76 5.30 13.88
CA ALA A 138 1.50 4.50 14.85
C ALA A 138 2.02 5.34 16.04
N ALA A 139 2.44 6.58 15.79
CA ALA A 139 2.86 7.52 16.84
C ALA A 139 1.68 7.93 17.74
N GLU A 140 0.53 8.30 17.17
CA GLU A 140 -0.69 8.65 17.91
C GLU A 140 -1.21 7.48 18.76
N LEU A 141 -1.06 6.25 18.28
CA LEU A 141 -1.40 5.04 19.01
C LEU A 141 -0.38 4.67 20.11
N GLY A 142 0.72 5.43 20.23
CA GLY A 142 1.78 5.16 21.20
C GLY A 142 2.57 3.88 20.93
N LEU A 143 2.65 3.44 19.66
CA LEU A 143 3.35 2.21 19.30
C LEU A 143 4.88 2.38 19.38
N PRO A 144 5.64 1.28 19.62
CA PRO A 144 7.09 1.31 19.73
C PRO A 144 7.79 1.97 18.52
N GLY A 145 8.98 2.54 18.75
CA GLY A 145 9.80 3.14 17.69
C GLY A 145 10.06 2.20 16.53
N ALA A 146 10.35 0.93 16.83
CA ALA A 146 10.59 -0.10 15.82
C ALA A 146 9.42 -0.27 14.81
N VAL A 147 8.16 -0.11 15.25
CA VAL A 147 7.00 -0.12 14.35
C VAL A 147 7.03 1.07 13.40
N ARG A 148 7.32 2.27 13.92
CA ARG A 148 7.38 3.50 13.13
C ARG A 148 8.51 3.46 12.10
N ASP A 149 9.66 2.92 12.49
CA ASP A 149 10.82 2.77 11.60
C ASP A 149 10.52 1.75 10.50
N ALA A 150 9.95 0.60 10.86
CA ALA A 150 9.53 -0.42 9.90
C ALA A 150 8.47 0.10 8.90
N LEU A 151 7.50 0.91 9.35
CA LEU A 151 6.52 1.54 8.48
C LEU A 151 7.17 2.56 7.53
N GLY A 152 8.22 3.25 7.97
CA GLY A 152 8.98 4.17 7.12
C GLY A 152 9.68 3.49 5.95
N SER A 153 10.14 2.26 6.15
CA SER A 153 10.84 1.45 5.14
C SER A 153 9.95 0.44 4.42
N ALA A 154 8.64 0.41 4.70
CA ALA A 154 7.74 -0.64 4.22
C ALA A 154 7.59 -0.71 2.69
N TYR A 155 7.86 0.39 1.99
CA TYR A 155 7.80 0.48 0.53
C TYR A 155 9.18 0.41 -0.14
N GLU A 156 10.24 0.24 0.64
CA GLU A 156 11.58 -0.02 0.09
C GLU A 156 11.59 -1.37 -0.65
N GLN A 157 12.22 -1.38 -1.80
CA GLN A 157 12.31 -2.57 -2.61
C GLN A 157 13.75 -3.09 -2.59
N TRP A 158 13.91 -4.37 -2.29
CA TRP A 158 15.15 -5.06 -2.52
C TRP A 158 15.42 -5.13 -4.03
N LEU A 159 16.31 -4.27 -4.50
CA LEU A 159 16.84 -4.36 -5.86
C LEU A 159 18.25 -4.95 -5.72
N SER A 160 18.48 -6.15 -6.24
CA SER A 160 19.77 -6.85 -6.20
C SER A 160 20.93 -6.05 -6.80
N LEU A 161 20.64 -4.91 -7.43
CA LEU A 161 21.59 -3.98 -8.05
C LEU A 161 22.07 -2.88 -7.08
N ILE A 162 21.52 -2.75 -5.88
CA ILE A 162 21.88 -1.70 -4.91
C ILE A 162 23.10 -2.08 -4.05
N HIS A 163 23.62 -3.27 -4.21
CA HIS A 163 24.80 -3.75 -3.49
C HIS A 163 26.10 -3.64 -4.31
N ILE A 164 26.14 -2.72 -5.25
CA ILE A 164 27.38 -2.41 -5.97
C ILE A 164 27.92 -1.10 -5.45
#